data_30a180019c7ea18f19cd5f9b7dc43fa5
#
_entry.id   30a180019c7ea18f19cd5f9b7dc43fa5
#
_cell.length_a   1.000
_cell.length_b   1.000
_cell.length_c   1.000
_cell.angle_alpha   90.00
_cell.angle_beta   90.00
_cell.angle_gamma   90.00
#
_symmetry.space_group_name_H-M   'P 1'
#
loop_
_entity.id
_entity.type
_entity.pdbx_description
1 polymer ?
#
loop_
_entity_poly.entity_id
_entity_poly.type
_entity_poly.pdbx_seq_one_letter_code
_entity_poly.pdbx_strand_id
1 'polypeptide(L)'
;GASPMVDGKVDLVGNEALKKSIETYKQLIDEKIMVDYTDWDQYIASMNKGTAAGVIQGCWIMSSIQAADDQAGKWSIVNMPKLDDVGGATNYANCGGASWAVSSNCKNTDLAYDFLKTTFGGSVELYDDLLPNAGAIASYLPAAESKVYNETSDFYAGQAVYKDIVDFAGKVPGIDY
;
A
#
# COMPACT_ATOMS: atom_id res chain seq x y z
N GLY A 1 -1.49 4.62 -15.15
CA GLY A 1 -0.29 5.28 -15.36
C GLY A 1 0.60 4.80 -16.48
N ALA A 2 1.68 5.51 -16.66
CA ALA A 2 2.71 5.12 -17.58
C ALA A 2 3.54 3.98 -16.98
N SER A 3 3.82 2.96 -17.77
CA SER A 3 4.69 1.85 -17.38
C SER A 3 6.15 2.14 -17.76
N PRO A 4 7.12 1.73 -16.93
CA PRO A 4 8.53 1.70 -17.35
C PRO A 4 8.84 0.54 -18.29
N MET A 5 7.86 -0.32 -18.57
CA MET A 5 7.96 -1.49 -19.44
C MET A 5 6.88 -1.39 -20.52
N VAL A 6 7.25 -1.68 -21.76
CA VAL A 6 6.34 -1.79 -22.90
C VAL A 6 6.70 -3.05 -23.68
N ASP A 7 5.76 -3.93 -23.93
CA ASP A 7 5.95 -5.21 -24.62
C ASP A 7 7.12 -6.03 -24.05
N GLY A 8 7.24 -6.09 -22.72
CA GLY A 8 8.32 -6.81 -22.02
C GLY A 8 9.70 -6.17 -22.13
N LYS A 9 9.83 -4.94 -22.61
CA LYS A 9 11.08 -4.21 -22.73
C LYS A 9 11.07 -2.95 -21.88
N VAL A 10 12.26 -2.60 -21.37
CA VAL A 10 12.45 -1.35 -20.61
C VAL A 10 12.25 -0.14 -21.53
N ASP A 11 11.33 0.75 -21.15
CA ASP A 11 10.98 2.00 -21.85
C ASP A 11 11.14 3.21 -20.92
N LEU A 12 12.39 3.62 -20.71
CA LEU A 12 12.72 4.77 -19.87
C LEU A 12 13.08 6.02 -20.68
N VAL A 13 13.66 5.84 -21.87
CA VAL A 13 14.13 6.93 -22.70
C VAL A 13 12.95 7.58 -23.42
N GLY A 14 12.71 8.86 -23.14
CA GLY A 14 11.59 9.58 -23.74
C GLY A 14 10.26 9.36 -23.00
N ASN A 15 10.26 8.66 -21.87
CA ASN A 15 9.09 8.50 -21.03
C ASN A 15 8.80 9.80 -20.24
N GLU A 16 7.94 10.66 -20.79
CA GLU A 16 7.62 11.96 -20.22
C GLU A 16 6.94 11.87 -18.85
N ALA A 17 6.17 10.81 -18.58
CA ALA A 17 5.56 10.59 -17.27
C ALA A 17 6.61 10.29 -16.20
N LEU A 18 7.59 9.44 -16.50
CA LEU A 18 8.70 9.15 -15.61
C LEU A 18 9.55 10.40 -15.37
N LYS A 19 9.89 11.14 -16.43
CA LYS A 19 10.64 12.39 -16.33
C LYS A 19 9.93 13.38 -15.40
N LYS A 20 8.64 13.62 -15.62
CA LYS A 20 7.84 14.53 -14.80
C LYS A 20 7.77 14.08 -13.34
N SER A 21 7.64 12.79 -13.10
CA SER A 21 7.63 12.23 -11.73
C SER A 21 8.94 12.49 -11.00
N ILE A 22 10.08 12.31 -11.68
CA ILE A 22 11.42 12.58 -11.12
C ILE A 22 11.62 14.09 -10.89
N GLU A 23 11.21 14.93 -11.82
CA GLU A 23 11.29 16.39 -11.67
C GLU A 23 10.44 16.87 -10.49
N THR A 24 9.22 16.35 -10.33
CA THR A 24 8.34 16.68 -9.21
C THR A 24 8.95 16.23 -7.89
N TYR A 25 9.47 14.98 -7.80
CA TYR A 25 10.15 14.48 -6.62
C TYR A 25 11.35 15.39 -6.24
N LYS A 26 12.20 15.71 -7.23
CA LYS A 26 13.34 16.60 -7.02
C LYS A 26 12.91 17.98 -6.51
N GLN A 27 11.87 18.56 -7.07
CA GLN A 27 11.34 19.85 -6.63
C GLN A 27 10.88 19.80 -5.17
N LEU A 28 10.13 18.74 -4.76
CA LEU A 28 9.67 18.58 -3.39
C LEU A 28 10.83 18.48 -2.37
N ILE A 29 11.92 17.85 -2.77
CA ILE A 29 13.15 17.78 -1.95
C ILE A 29 13.85 19.14 -1.89
N ASP A 30 14.06 19.80 -3.04
CA ASP A 30 14.74 21.08 -3.12
C ASP A 30 14.00 22.18 -2.32
N GLU A 31 12.66 22.14 -2.34
CA GLU A 31 11.79 23.07 -1.59
C GLU A 31 11.60 22.64 -0.10
N LYS A 32 12.21 21.54 0.31
CA LYS A 32 12.11 21.00 1.68
C LYS A 32 10.68 20.66 2.12
N ILE A 33 9.80 20.37 1.18
CA ILE A 33 8.44 19.87 1.42
C ILE A 33 8.51 18.39 1.77
N MET A 34 9.40 17.65 1.10
CA MET A 34 9.66 16.24 1.34
C MET A 34 11.03 16.03 1.97
N VAL A 35 11.10 15.16 2.95
CA VAL A 35 12.35 14.76 3.63
C VAL A 35 12.60 13.28 3.32
N ASP A 36 13.82 12.97 2.90
CA ASP A 36 14.28 11.62 2.69
C ASP A 36 14.88 11.03 3.97
N TYR A 37 14.47 9.81 4.31
CA TYR A 37 14.99 9.04 5.44
C TYR A 37 15.63 7.76 4.92
N THR A 38 16.87 7.54 5.24
CA THR A 38 17.61 6.32 4.88
C THR A 38 17.54 5.22 5.92
N ASP A 39 17.09 5.57 7.12
CA ASP A 39 16.94 4.68 8.27
C ASP A 39 15.45 4.47 8.59
N TRP A 40 15.04 3.21 8.72
CA TRP A 40 13.64 2.82 8.94
C TRP A 40 13.09 3.35 10.27
N ASP A 41 13.87 3.27 11.34
CA ASP A 41 13.41 3.71 12.67
C ASP A 41 13.22 5.23 12.70
N GLN A 42 14.10 5.99 12.05
CA GLN A 42 13.95 7.44 11.90
C GLN A 42 12.73 7.80 11.06
N TYR A 43 12.47 7.03 10.00
CA TYR A 43 11.29 7.21 9.15
C TYR A 43 10.00 7.03 9.97
N ILE A 44 9.86 5.94 10.72
CA ILE A 44 8.72 5.70 11.61
C ILE A 44 8.62 6.78 12.69
N ALA A 45 9.77 7.12 13.33
CA ALA A 45 9.81 8.15 14.36
C ALA A 45 9.36 9.54 13.85
N SER A 46 9.57 9.85 12.58
CA SER A 46 9.13 11.12 11.99
C SER A 46 7.63 11.30 12.02
N MET A 47 6.88 10.24 11.76
CA MET A 47 5.42 10.22 11.85
C MET A 47 4.95 10.23 13.30
N ASN A 48 5.50 9.34 14.14
CA ASN A 48 5.07 9.18 15.52
C ASN A 48 5.40 10.40 16.42
N LYS A 49 6.40 11.20 16.03
CA LYS A 49 6.72 12.48 16.70
C LYS A 49 6.06 13.69 16.07
N GLY A 50 5.30 13.50 14.99
CA GLY A 50 4.62 14.58 14.28
C GLY A 50 5.56 15.54 13.53
N THR A 51 6.78 15.11 13.21
CA THR A 51 7.71 15.92 12.38
C THR A 51 7.42 15.79 10.89
N ALA A 52 6.77 14.71 10.48
CA ALA A 52 6.19 14.54 9.15
C ALA A 52 4.66 14.55 9.27
N ALA A 53 4.00 15.46 8.55
CA ALA A 53 2.55 15.62 8.54
C ALA A 53 1.83 14.63 7.61
N GLY A 54 2.57 13.93 6.76
CA GLY A 54 2.03 12.96 5.81
C GLY A 54 3.11 12.03 5.30
N VAL A 55 2.67 10.91 4.75
CA VAL A 55 3.54 9.88 4.19
C VAL A 55 2.90 9.29 2.94
N ILE A 56 3.71 9.06 1.91
CA ILE A 56 3.31 8.33 0.71
C ILE A 56 3.87 6.92 0.85
N GLN A 57 2.98 5.95 1.14
CA GLN A 57 3.41 4.58 1.41
C GLN A 57 2.27 3.58 1.15
N GLY A 58 2.59 2.29 1.14
CA GLY A 58 1.59 1.23 1.14
C GLY A 58 0.81 1.16 2.46
N CYS A 59 -0.38 0.57 2.41
CA CYS A 59 -1.29 0.46 3.57
C CYS A 59 -0.67 -0.22 4.81
N TRP A 60 0.33 -1.04 4.62
CA TRP A 60 1.06 -1.72 5.69
C TRP A 60 1.76 -0.78 6.71
N ILE A 61 1.95 0.52 6.36
CA ILE A 61 2.51 1.51 7.29
C ILE A 61 1.54 1.89 8.42
N MET A 62 0.25 1.57 8.27
CA MET A 62 -0.80 1.98 9.20
C MET A 62 -0.52 1.53 10.63
N SER A 63 -0.10 0.29 10.83
CA SER A 63 0.23 -0.24 12.16
C SER A 63 1.35 0.56 12.84
N SER A 64 2.35 0.99 12.09
CA SER A 64 3.45 1.81 12.59
C SER A 64 3.00 3.22 12.97
N ILE A 65 2.07 3.81 12.23
CA ILE A 65 1.48 5.12 12.55
C ILE A 65 0.60 5.01 13.80
N GLN A 66 -0.22 3.97 13.90
CA GLN A 66 -1.11 3.71 15.03
C GLN A 66 -0.38 3.43 16.36
N ALA A 67 0.93 3.14 16.32
CA ALA A 67 1.73 3.00 17.54
C ALA A 67 1.84 4.30 18.37
N ALA A 68 1.48 5.46 17.78
CA ALA A 68 1.43 6.74 18.48
C ALA A 68 -0.01 7.06 18.92
N ASP A 69 -0.45 6.51 20.04
CA ASP A 69 -1.83 6.65 20.55
C ASP A 69 -2.29 8.09 20.70
N ASP A 70 -1.37 9.00 21.03
CA ASP A 70 -1.64 10.44 21.18
C ASP A 70 -1.99 11.15 19.88
N GLN A 71 -1.85 10.48 18.74
CA GLN A 71 -2.21 10.96 17.42
C GLN A 71 -3.57 10.44 16.93
N ALA A 72 -4.29 9.71 17.75
CA ALA A 72 -5.65 9.25 17.42
C ALA A 72 -6.54 10.43 17.01
N GLY A 73 -7.28 10.26 15.91
CA GLY A 73 -8.16 11.26 15.33
C GLY A 73 -7.45 12.38 14.52
N LYS A 74 -6.12 12.31 14.35
CA LYS A 74 -5.33 13.31 13.60
C LYS A 74 -4.90 12.84 12.21
N TRP A 75 -5.14 11.59 11.86
CA TRP A 75 -4.76 10.99 10.58
C TRP A 75 -5.97 10.68 9.71
N SER A 76 -5.76 10.71 8.42
CA SER A 76 -6.70 10.19 7.43
C SER A 76 -5.93 9.60 6.25
N ILE A 77 -6.56 8.65 5.54
CA ILE A 77 -6.03 8.05 4.33
C ILE A 77 -6.71 8.69 3.13
N VAL A 78 -5.92 9.12 2.17
CA VAL A 78 -6.39 9.71 0.92
C VAL A 78 -5.64 9.10 -0.27
N ASN A 79 -6.20 9.25 -1.45
CA ASN A 79 -5.51 8.86 -2.68
C ASN A 79 -4.21 9.64 -2.90
N MET A 80 -3.29 9.02 -3.62
CA MET A 80 -2.11 9.70 -4.13
C MET A 80 -2.47 10.93 -4.97
N PRO A 81 -1.73 12.02 -4.88
CA PRO A 81 -1.81 13.07 -5.88
C PRO A 81 -1.47 12.53 -7.27
N LYS A 82 -2.11 13.03 -8.31
CA LYS A 82 -1.76 12.70 -9.69
C LYS A 82 -1.14 13.90 -10.40
N LEU A 83 -0.39 13.64 -11.45
CA LEU A 83 0.15 14.65 -12.36
C LEU A 83 -0.92 15.00 -13.40
N ASP A 84 -1.58 16.14 -13.27
CA ASP A 84 -2.71 16.52 -14.13
C ASP A 84 -2.30 16.83 -15.59
N ASP A 85 -1.05 17.21 -15.79
CA ASP A 85 -0.46 17.53 -17.09
C ASP A 85 0.15 16.32 -17.82
N VAL A 86 -0.02 15.11 -17.28
CA VAL A 86 0.48 13.88 -17.88
C VAL A 86 -0.68 12.99 -18.32
N GLY A 87 -0.70 12.67 -19.62
CA GLY A 87 -1.70 11.77 -20.18
C GLY A 87 -1.66 10.39 -19.52
N GLY A 88 -2.82 9.84 -19.16
CA GLY A 88 -2.92 8.53 -18.49
C GLY A 88 -2.52 8.53 -17.02
N ALA A 89 -2.20 9.68 -16.41
CA ALA A 89 -1.90 9.75 -14.99
C ALA A 89 -3.11 9.32 -14.15
N THR A 90 -2.84 8.60 -13.07
CA THR A 90 -3.84 8.14 -12.12
C THR A 90 -3.38 8.46 -10.69
N ASN A 91 -4.33 8.59 -9.79
CA ASN A 91 -4.07 8.72 -8.36
C ASN A 91 -4.19 7.38 -7.61
N TYR A 92 -4.19 6.28 -8.34
CA TYR A 92 -4.19 4.93 -7.78
C TYR A 92 -2.89 4.22 -8.14
N ALA A 93 -2.16 3.80 -7.12
CA ALA A 93 -0.88 3.12 -7.28
C ALA A 93 -0.76 1.98 -6.30
N ASN A 94 -0.03 0.95 -6.69
CA ASN A 94 0.39 -0.12 -5.80
C ASN A 94 1.80 0.21 -5.25
N CYS A 95 2.02 -0.09 -3.99
CA CYS A 95 3.33 0.03 -3.35
C CYS A 95 3.69 -1.30 -2.69
N GLY A 96 4.26 -2.19 -3.48
CA GLY A 96 4.64 -3.51 -3.03
C GLY A 96 3.49 -4.52 -3.06
N GLY A 97 3.70 -5.59 -2.36
CA GLY A 97 2.85 -6.76 -2.25
C GLY A 97 3.68 -7.92 -1.77
N ALA A 98 3.03 -8.97 -1.29
CA ALA A 98 3.72 -10.17 -0.85
C ALA A 98 3.03 -11.40 -1.44
N SER A 99 3.80 -12.44 -1.65
CA SER A 99 3.31 -13.74 -2.09
C SER A 99 3.88 -14.85 -1.21
N TRP A 100 3.14 -15.92 -1.11
CA TRP A 100 3.61 -17.15 -0.49
C TRP A 100 4.23 -18.07 -1.54
N ALA A 101 5.32 -18.72 -1.19
CA ALA A 101 5.95 -19.71 -2.04
C ALA A 101 6.29 -20.96 -1.24
N VAL A 102 6.09 -22.12 -1.85
CA VAL A 102 6.54 -23.40 -1.28
C VAL A 102 7.95 -23.68 -1.78
N SER A 103 8.90 -23.84 -0.84
CA SER A 103 10.30 -24.13 -1.18
C SER A 103 10.43 -25.46 -1.93
N SER A 104 11.33 -25.53 -2.91
CA SER A 104 11.69 -26.77 -3.60
C SER A 104 12.23 -27.86 -2.69
N ASN A 105 12.71 -27.49 -1.50
CA ASN A 105 13.18 -28.44 -0.47
C ASN A 105 12.04 -29.00 0.41
N CYS A 106 10.81 -28.51 0.25
CA CYS A 106 9.67 -28.99 1.01
C CYS A 106 9.42 -30.48 0.75
N LYS A 107 9.30 -31.28 1.80
CA LYS A 107 9.05 -32.71 1.69
C LYS A 107 7.56 -33.07 1.52
N ASN A 108 6.67 -32.12 1.86
CA ASN A 108 5.23 -32.28 1.79
C ASN A 108 4.61 -31.10 1.03
N THR A 109 4.93 -30.97 -0.25
CA THR A 109 4.48 -29.85 -1.08
C THR A 109 2.95 -29.75 -1.17
N ASP A 110 2.28 -30.90 -1.28
CA ASP A 110 0.81 -30.96 -1.36
C ASP A 110 0.15 -30.44 -0.07
N LEU A 111 0.67 -30.85 1.10
CA LEU A 111 0.18 -30.37 2.38
C LEU A 111 0.43 -28.87 2.57
N ALA A 112 1.62 -28.39 2.17
CA ALA A 112 1.96 -26.96 2.23
C ALA A 112 1.04 -26.14 1.31
N TYR A 113 0.78 -26.64 0.12
CA TYR A 113 -0.14 -25.98 -0.82
C TYR A 113 -1.58 -25.99 -0.30
N ASP A 114 -2.05 -27.10 0.24
CA ASP A 114 -3.40 -27.22 0.80
C ASP A 114 -3.58 -26.27 2.00
N PHE A 115 -2.56 -26.16 2.85
CA PHE A 115 -2.54 -25.17 3.94
C PHE A 115 -2.70 -23.74 3.40
N LEU A 116 -1.90 -23.32 2.43
CA LEU A 116 -1.98 -21.98 1.85
C LEU A 116 -3.33 -21.73 1.17
N LYS A 117 -3.86 -22.73 0.49
CA LYS A 117 -5.14 -22.64 -0.21
C LYS A 117 -6.32 -22.54 0.77
N THR A 118 -6.31 -23.29 1.84
CA THR A 118 -7.41 -23.30 2.83
C THR A 118 -7.36 -22.11 3.79
N THR A 119 -6.19 -21.52 3.99
CA THR A 119 -5.99 -20.33 4.82
C THR A 119 -6.04 -19.07 4.00
N PHE A 120 -4.92 -18.64 3.45
CA PHE A 120 -4.78 -17.35 2.74
C PHE A 120 -5.58 -17.26 1.42
N GLY A 121 -5.85 -18.40 0.78
CA GLY A 121 -6.63 -18.45 -0.45
C GLY A 121 -8.10 -18.85 -0.25
N GLY A 122 -8.57 -19.05 0.98
CA GLY A 122 -9.90 -19.61 1.18
C GLY A 122 -10.62 -19.25 2.48
N SER A 123 -9.98 -18.58 3.44
CA SER A 123 -10.61 -18.27 4.73
C SER A 123 -10.86 -16.78 4.91
N VAL A 124 -12.13 -16.38 4.92
CA VAL A 124 -12.57 -15.04 5.33
C VAL A 124 -12.28 -14.82 6.81
N GLU A 125 -12.58 -15.82 7.65
CA GLU A 125 -12.38 -15.75 9.10
C GLU A 125 -10.92 -15.46 9.48
N LEU A 126 -9.95 -16.06 8.77
CA LEU A 126 -8.54 -15.75 8.98
C LEU A 126 -8.24 -14.26 8.75
N TYR A 127 -8.80 -13.68 7.71
CA TYR A 127 -8.57 -12.27 7.41
C TYR A 127 -9.33 -11.33 8.34
N ASP A 128 -10.45 -11.75 8.90
CA ASP A 128 -11.15 -11.01 9.95
C ASP A 128 -10.29 -10.86 11.21
N ASP A 129 -9.49 -11.88 11.52
CA ASP A 129 -8.52 -11.82 12.62
C ASP A 129 -7.23 -11.06 12.23
N LEU A 130 -6.72 -11.28 11.02
CA LEU A 130 -5.44 -10.69 10.59
C LEU A 130 -5.54 -9.17 10.35
N LEU A 131 -6.68 -8.68 9.88
CA LEU A 131 -6.81 -7.27 9.53
C LEU A 131 -6.64 -6.34 10.74
N PRO A 132 -7.37 -6.50 11.85
CA PRO A 132 -7.22 -5.63 13.02
C PRO A 132 -5.92 -5.86 13.78
N ASN A 133 -5.37 -7.09 13.78
CA ASN A 133 -4.22 -7.44 14.59
C ASN A 133 -2.87 -7.25 13.88
N ALA A 134 -2.83 -7.34 12.55
CA ALA A 134 -1.61 -7.28 11.76
C ALA A 134 -1.68 -6.28 10.60
N GLY A 135 -2.80 -5.62 10.36
CA GLY A 135 -2.99 -4.72 9.22
C GLY A 135 -2.88 -5.42 7.86
N ALA A 136 -3.07 -6.74 7.83
CA ALA A 136 -2.91 -7.54 6.61
C ALA A 136 -4.18 -7.50 5.76
N ILE A 137 -4.12 -6.79 4.65
CA ILE A 137 -5.23 -6.68 3.70
C ILE A 137 -5.23 -7.89 2.78
N ALA A 138 -6.39 -8.52 2.63
CA ALA A 138 -6.56 -9.73 1.84
C ALA A 138 -6.44 -9.46 0.34
N SER A 139 -5.71 -10.34 -0.36
CA SER A 139 -5.86 -10.50 -1.82
C SER A 139 -7.02 -11.45 -2.17
N TYR A 140 -7.55 -12.18 -1.18
CA TYR A 140 -8.70 -13.05 -1.33
C TYR A 140 -9.97 -12.20 -1.36
N LEU A 141 -10.52 -11.98 -2.54
CA LEU A 141 -11.62 -11.04 -2.77
C LEU A 141 -12.85 -11.24 -1.86
N PRO A 142 -13.30 -12.49 -1.54
CA PRO A 142 -14.43 -12.68 -0.65
C PRO A 142 -14.21 -12.11 0.76
N ALA A 143 -12.98 -11.97 1.23
CA ALA A 143 -12.71 -11.38 2.53
C ALA A 143 -13.05 -9.88 2.58
N ALA A 144 -12.99 -9.17 1.45
CA ALA A 144 -13.33 -7.75 1.38
C ALA A 144 -14.81 -7.46 1.67
N GLU A 145 -15.68 -8.47 1.56
CA GLU A 145 -17.12 -8.37 1.87
C GLU A 145 -17.41 -8.54 3.37
N SER A 146 -16.41 -8.87 4.17
CA SER A 146 -16.60 -9.10 5.60
C SER A 146 -16.90 -7.81 6.36
N LYS A 147 -17.50 -7.95 7.54
CA LYS A 147 -17.88 -6.83 8.40
C LYS A 147 -16.68 -5.98 8.81
N VAL A 148 -15.54 -6.60 9.08
CA VAL A 148 -14.32 -5.94 9.58
C VAL A 148 -13.81 -4.90 8.58
N TYR A 149 -13.95 -5.14 7.28
CA TYR A 149 -13.56 -4.18 6.23
C TYR A 149 -14.44 -2.92 6.19
N ASN A 150 -15.64 -2.97 6.75
CA ASN A 150 -16.57 -1.85 6.80
C ASN A 150 -16.54 -1.08 8.12
N GLU A 151 -15.75 -1.51 9.09
CA GLU A 151 -15.62 -0.84 10.37
C GLU A 151 -14.86 0.49 10.23
N THR A 152 -15.30 1.47 11.01
CA THR A 152 -14.62 2.77 11.09
C THR A 152 -13.53 2.75 12.14
N SER A 153 -12.49 3.54 11.95
CA SER A 153 -11.37 3.65 12.88
C SER A 153 -11.35 5.01 13.55
N ASP A 154 -11.44 5.03 14.88
CA ASP A 154 -11.32 6.25 15.67
C ASP A 154 -9.94 6.89 15.51
N PHE A 155 -8.89 6.08 15.31
CA PHE A 155 -7.55 6.58 15.05
C PHE A 155 -7.50 7.42 13.76
N TYR A 156 -8.28 7.04 12.76
CA TYR A 156 -8.41 7.74 11.48
C TYR A 156 -9.67 8.62 11.42
N ALA A 157 -10.00 9.28 12.53
CA ALA A 157 -11.10 10.24 12.60
C ALA A 157 -12.46 9.70 12.13
N GLY A 158 -12.74 8.43 12.37
CA GLY A 158 -13.99 7.77 11.98
C GLY A 158 -14.04 7.29 10.52
N GLN A 159 -12.93 7.33 9.80
CA GLN A 159 -12.84 6.82 8.41
C GLN A 159 -12.91 5.29 8.38
N ALA A 160 -13.63 4.73 7.39
CA ALA A 160 -13.62 3.30 7.09
C ALA A 160 -12.41 2.95 6.20
N VAL A 161 -11.22 3.05 6.78
CA VAL A 161 -9.95 3.01 6.03
C VAL A 161 -9.74 1.76 5.21
N TYR A 162 -10.14 0.60 5.72
CA TYR A 162 -9.95 -0.67 5.01
C TYR A 162 -10.85 -0.78 3.80
N LYS A 163 -12.09 -0.29 3.90
CA LYS A 163 -13.00 -0.20 2.77
C LYS A 163 -12.44 0.72 1.69
N ASP A 164 -11.97 1.89 2.08
CA ASP A 164 -11.39 2.86 1.14
C ASP A 164 -10.16 2.27 0.43
N ILE A 165 -9.28 1.56 1.14
CA ILE A 165 -8.09 0.91 0.53
C ILE A 165 -8.51 -0.18 -0.46
N VAL A 166 -9.52 -1.00 -0.16
CA VAL A 166 -10.04 -2.01 -1.10
C VAL A 166 -10.64 -1.34 -2.33
N ASP A 167 -11.42 -0.27 -2.15
CA ASP A 167 -11.99 0.51 -3.25
C ASP A 167 -10.89 1.15 -4.13
N PHE A 168 -9.77 1.57 -3.55
CA PHE A 168 -8.61 2.10 -4.28
C PHE A 168 -7.87 0.99 -5.02
N ALA A 169 -7.65 -0.16 -4.38
CA ALA A 169 -6.96 -1.30 -4.98
C ALA A 169 -7.64 -1.78 -6.26
N GLY A 170 -8.99 -1.78 -6.29
CA GLY A 170 -9.76 -2.12 -7.48
C GLY A 170 -9.58 -1.17 -8.68
N LYS A 171 -8.98 0.00 -8.47
CA LYS A 171 -8.75 1.04 -9.49
C LYS A 171 -7.29 1.18 -9.90
N VAL A 172 -6.39 0.43 -9.28
CA VAL A 172 -4.97 0.40 -9.67
C VAL A 172 -4.85 -0.20 -11.07
N PRO A 173 -4.22 0.50 -12.02
CA PRO A 173 -4.04 -0.05 -13.37
C PRO A 173 -3.08 -1.24 -13.35
N GLY A 174 -3.35 -2.22 -14.20
CA GLY A 174 -2.41 -3.30 -14.47
C GLY A 174 -1.10 -2.76 -15.04
N ILE A 175 0.00 -3.39 -14.70
CA ILE A 175 1.34 -3.07 -15.22
C ILE A 175 1.86 -4.31 -15.95
N ASP A 176 2.34 -4.13 -17.16
CA ASP A 176 3.07 -5.16 -17.88
C ASP A 176 4.51 -5.24 -17.35
N TYR A 177 4.97 -6.46 -17.12
CA TYR A 177 6.33 -6.75 -16.65
C TYR A 177 7.18 -7.37 -17.75
#